data_d1a06ef3298232c4aad09de7ebd4d493
#
_entry.id   d1a06ef3298232c4aad09de7ebd4d493
#
_cell.length_a   1.000
_cell.length_b   1.000
_cell.length_c   1.000
_cell.angle_alpha   90.00
_cell.angle_beta   90.00
_cell.angle_gamma   90.00
#
_symmetry.space_group_name_H-M   'P 1'
#
loop_
_entity.id
_entity.type
_entity.pdbx_description
1 polymer ?
#
loop_
_entity_poly.entity_id
_entity_poly.type
_entity_poly.pdbx_seq_one_letter_code
_entity_poly.pdbx_strand_id
1 'polypeptide(L)'
;MCYTNKAANSDFTVGANYIIFKGFKICWGYNSIDLPGKTTTAYARQWNTFPITFSQARVFLTKAESTYDGNVTGMTVGNSFTNGFNIQARCTRDAGTNPTYSYSWLAVEK
;
A
#
# COMPACT_ATOMS: atom_id res chain seq x y z
N MET A 1 -34.20 12.01 -0.04
CA MET A 1 -33.67 11.85 0.40
C MET A 1 -33.26 11.86 1.19
N CYS A 2 -33.12 11.96 1.31
CA CYS A 2 -32.57 11.91 2.06
C CYS A 2 -32.38 11.81 2.83
N TYR A 3 -32.29 11.61 3.06
CA TYR A 3 -32.09 11.50 3.82
C TYR A 3 -31.39 11.56 4.60
N THR A 4 -31.09 11.84 4.29
CA THR A 4 -30.43 11.70 5.07
C THR A 4 -30.28 11.06 6.04
N ASN A 5 -30.09 10.70 6.06
CA ASN A 5 -30.22 10.00 6.91
C ASN A 5 -29.22 9.82 7.91
N LYS A 6 -29.38 10.23 9.14
CA LYS A 6 -28.41 10.20 10.20
C LYS A 6 -28.10 8.81 10.70
N ALA A 7 -29.07 7.94 10.63
CA ALA A 7 -28.84 6.55 11.00
C ALA A 7 -27.81 5.91 10.09
N ALA A 8 -27.91 6.19 8.80
CA ALA A 8 -26.91 5.72 7.85
C ALA A 8 -25.54 6.33 8.15
N ASN A 9 -25.50 7.58 8.57
CA ASN A 9 -24.24 8.23 8.89
C ASN A 9 -23.57 7.64 10.13
N SER A 10 -24.34 7.11 11.09
CA SER A 10 -23.76 6.49 12.27
C SER A 10 -23.09 5.15 11.94
N ASP A 11 -23.52 4.49 10.86
CA ASP A 11 -22.94 3.23 10.41
C ASP A 11 -21.84 3.43 9.38
N PHE A 12 -21.64 4.64 8.92
CA PHE A 12 -20.79 4.93 7.78
C PHE A 12 -19.83 6.07 8.13
N THR A 13 -18.54 5.74 8.17
CA THR A 13 -17.50 6.72 8.45
C THR A 13 -16.57 6.83 7.26
N VAL A 14 -16.31 8.04 6.80
CA VAL A 14 -15.43 8.30 5.67
C VAL A 14 -14.33 9.25 6.11
N GLY A 15 -13.09 8.87 5.85
CA GLY A 15 -11.95 9.73 6.01
C GLY A 15 -11.32 10.05 4.67
N ALA A 16 -10.14 10.69 4.70
CA ALA A 16 -9.46 11.05 3.47
C ALA A 16 -9.09 9.83 2.64
N ASN A 17 -8.66 8.76 3.30
CA ASN A 17 -8.16 7.56 2.62
C ASN A 17 -8.77 6.30 3.20
N TYR A 18 -9.99 6.36 3.73
CA TYR A 18 -10.63 5.17 4.26
C TYR A 18 -12.15 5.33 4.33
N ILE A 19 -12.80 4.19 4.36
CA ILE A 19 -14.25 4.07 4.56
C ILE A 19 -14.48 2.94 5.55
N ILE A 20 -15.37 3.17 6.51
CA ILE A 20 -15.85 2.13 7.43
C ILE A 20 -17.36 2.09 7.32
N PHE A 21 -17.90 0.88 7.05
CA PHE A 21 -19.34 0.69 6.93
C PHE A 21 -19.72 -0.59 7.66
N LYS A 22 -20.40 -0.45 8.79
CA LYS A 22 -20.89 -1.58 9.58
C LYS A 22 -19.79 -2.60 9.90
N GLY A 23 -18.63 -2.09 10.31
CA GLY A 23 -17.50 -2.95 10.64
C GLY A 23 -16.64 -3.37 9.45
N PHE A 24 -17.15 -3.25 8.23
CA PHE A 24 -16.32 -3.43 7.06
C PHE A 24 -15.41 -2.23 6.90
N LYS A 25 -14.13 -2.48 6.72
CA LYS A 25 -13.14 -1.42 6.63
C LYS A 25 -12.34 -1.54 5.35
N ILE A 26 -12.09 -0.41 4.71
CA ILE A 26 -11.25 -0.33 3.52
C ILE A 26 -10.44 0.95 3.62
N CYS A 27 -9.17 0.87 3.26
CA CYS A 27 -8.33 2.06 3.14
C CYS A 27 -7.35 1.88 2.00
N TRP A 28 -6.73 2.97 1.58
CA TRP A 28 -5.85 2.96 0.41
C TRP A 28 -4.75 3.99 0.60
N GLY A 29 -3.73 3.88 -0.22
CA GLY A 29 -2.64 4.81 -0.17
C GLY A 29 -1.72 4.69 -1.37
N TYR A 30 -0.75 5.59 -1.39
CA TYR A 30 0.25 5.68 -2.43
C TYR A 30 1.57 6.00 -1.75
N ASN A 31 2.65 5.40 -2.25
CA ASN A 31 3.98 5.68 -1.73
C ASN A 31 5.04 5.30 -2.77
N SER A 32 6.29 5.59 -2.47
CA SER A 32 7.40 5.20 -3.31
C SER A 32 8.57 4.76 -2.45
N ILE A 33 9.46 3.98 -3.04
CA ILE A 33 10.63 3.44 -2.36
C ILE A 33 11.81 3.47 -3.33
N ASP A 34 12.96 3.89 -2.83
CA ASP A 34 14.19 3.96 -3.62
C ASP A 34 15.08 2.77 -3.32
N LEU A 35 15.68 2.21 -4.36
CA LEU A 35 16.65 1.14 -4.22
C LEU A 35 18.03 1.63 -4.59
N PRO A 36 19.08 1.11 -3.94
CA PRO A 36 20.44 1.38 -4.39
C PRO A 36 20.62 0.83 -5.80
N GLY A 37 21.04 1.67 -6.73
CA GLY A 37 21.12 1.29 -8.13
C GLY A 37 22.44 0.69 -8.56
N LYS A 38 23.37 0.49 -7.65
CA LYS A 38 24.73 0.10 -8.00
C LYS A 38 25.09 -1.32 -7.62
N THR A 39 24.13 -2.14 -7.32
CA THR A 39 24.37 -3.54 -6.98
C THR A 39 23.66 -4.41 -7.97
N THR A 40 24.20 -5.60 -8.21
CA THR A 40 23.57 -6.57 -9.09
C THR A 40 22.25 -7.09 -8.49
N THR A 41 22.09 -6.96 -7.18
CA THR A 41 20.84 -7.26 -6.52
C THR A 41 20.62 -6.21 -5.45
N ALA A 42 19.57 -5.42 -5.60
CA ALA A 42 19.19 -4.43 -4.64
C ALA A 42 17.84 -4.82 -4.02
N TYR A 43 17.70 -4.54 -2.76
CA TYR A 43 16.53 -4.94 -1.98
C TYR A 43 16.23 -3.84 -0.98
N ALA A 44 14.97 -3.50 -0.86
CA ALA A 44 14.53 -2.51 0.13
C ALA A 44 13.17 -2.88 0.67
N ARG A 45 12.90 -2.39 1.84
CA ARG A 45 11.65 -2.64 2.55
C ARG A 45 11.16 -1.33 3.11
N GLN A 46 9.85 -1.12 3.09
CA GLN A 46 9.26 0.10 3.60
C GLN A 46 7.97 -0.20 4.32
N TRP A 47 7.80 0.47 5.45
CA TRP A 47 6.58 0.38 6.24
C TRP A 47 5.55 1.39 5.73
N ASN A 48 4.29 0.95 5.70
CA ASN A 48 3.15 1.80 5.36
C ASN A 48 2.12 1.68 6.47
N THR A 49 1.78 2.81 7.06
CA THR A 49 0.82 2.84 8.16
C THR A 49 -0.58 3.02 7.61
N PHE A 50 -1.53 2.22 8.10
CA PHE A 50 -2.94 2.40 7.74
C PHE A 50 -3.51 3.61 8.48
N PRO A 51 -4.43 4.35 7.85
CA PRO A 51 -5.15 5.42 8.56
C PRO A 51 -6.14 4.91 9.59
N ILE A 52 -6.45 3.61 9.56
CA ILE A 52 -7.37 2.95 10.49
C ILE A 52 -6.76 1.62 10.93
N THR A 53 -7.31 1.05 12.00
CA THR A 53 -6.85 -0.23 12.51
C THR A 53 -7.79 -1.34 12.07
N PHE A 54 -7.22 -2.45 11.62
CA PHE A 54 -7.96 -3.64 11.22
C PHE A 54 -7.86 -4.71 12.31
N SER A 55 -8.85 -5.58 12.38
CA SER A 55 -8.69 -6.81 13.16
C SER A 55 -7.72 -7.73 12.43
N GLN A 56 -7.87 -7.82 11.13
CA GLN A 56 -6.99 -8.60 10.28
C GLN A 56 -7.02 -8.00 8.88
N ALA A 57 -5.90 -7.48 8.44
CA ALA A 57 -5.84 -6.75 7.17
C ALA A 57 -5.43 -7.67 6.03
N ARG A 58 -6.01 -7.40 4.86
CA ARG A 58 -5.63 -8.01 3.60
C ARG A 58 -5.23 -6.88 2.66
N VAL A 59 -3.99 -6.91 2.17
CA VAL A 59 -3.42 -5.81 1.40
C VAL A 59 -3.19 -6.24 -0.05
N PHE A 60 -3.57 -5.38 -0.97
CA PHE A 60 -3.37 -5.57 -2.40
C PHE A 60 -2.60 -4.40 -2.99
N LEU A 61 -1.65 -4.70 -3.87
CA LEU A 61 -1.02 -3.66 -4.68
C LEU A 61 -1.93 -3.43 -5.89
N THR A 62 -2.38 -2.20 -6.05
CA THR A 62 -3.27 -1.85 -7.16
C THR A 62 -2.50 -1.28 -8.35
N LYS A 63 -1.30 -0.77 -8.11
CA LYS A 63 -0.41 -0.29 -9.15
C LYS A 63 1.02 -0.35 -8.62
N ALA A 64 1.94 -0.74 -9.46
CA ALA A 64 3.37 -0.72 -9.14
C ALA A 64 4.13 -0.39 -10.42
N GLU A 65 5.04 0.56 -10.34
CA GLU A 65 5.84 0.96 -11.48
C GLU A 65 7.22 1.43 -11.04
N SER A 66 8.16 1.41 -11.97
CA SER A 66 9.53 1.81 -11.72
C SER A 66 9.96 2.86 -12.71
N THR A 67 10.86 3.71 -12.30
CA THR A 67 11.47 4.70 -13.19
C THR A 67 12.55 4.08 -14.09
N TYR A 68 12.88 2.82 -13.86
CA TYR A 68 13.94 2.16 -14.61
C TYR A 68 13.46 0.82 -15.14
N ASP A 69 13.11 0.82 -16.42
CA ASP A 69 12.61 -0.39 -17.08
C ASP A 69 13.68 -1.46 -17.18
N GLY A 70 13.24 -2.70 -17.16
CA GLY A 70 14.09 -3.85 -17.44
C GLY A 70 14.88 -4.36 -16.24
N ASN A 71 14.89 -3.63 -15.13
CA ASN A 71 15.62 -4.05 -13.94
C ASN A 71 14.73 -4.38 -12.76
N VAL A 72 13.44 -4.20 -12.91
CA VAL A 72 12.48 -4.48 -11.85
C VAL A 72 12.22 -5.96 -11.79
N THR A 73 12.48 -6.58 -10.66
CA THR A 73 12.11 -7.98 -10.45
C THR A 73 10.77 -8.09 -9.77
N GLY A 74 10.38 -7.09 -9.03
CA GLY A 74 9.05 -7.07 -8.46
C GLY A 74 8.94 -6.33 -7.16
N MET A 75 7.71 -6.08 -6.82
CA MET A 75 7.28 -5.59 -5.54
C MET A 75 6.29 -6.55 -4.95
N THR A 76 6.41 -6.82 -3.66
CA THR A 76 5.47 -7.68 -2.97
C THR A 76 5.11 -7.09 -1.62
N VAL A 77 3.93 -7.44 -1.15
CA VAL A 77 3.56 -7.17 0.22
C VAL A 77 4.31 -8.18 1.09
N GLY A 78 5.09 -7.69 2.03
CA GLY A 78 5.82 -8.55 2.94
C GLY A 78 4.91 -9.10 4.02
N ASN A 79 4.79 -8.34 5.11
CA ASN A 79 3.93 -8.73 6.23
C ASN A 79 2.84 -7.69 6.42
N SER A 80 1.64 -8.16 6.72
CA SER A 80 0.49 -7.31 7.05
C SER A 80 0.17 -7.43 8.53
N PHE A 81 -0.12 -6.30 9.14
CA PHE A 81 -0.44 -6.20 10.56
C PHE A 81 -1.75 -5.45 10.73
N THR A 82 -2.17 -5.24 11.96
CA THR A 82 -3.43 -4.54 12.24
C THR A 82 -3.35 -3.05 11.93
N ASN A 83 -2.15 -2.47 11.96
CA ASN A 83 -1.96 -1.02 11.79
C ASN A 83 -1.12 -0.63 10.59
N GLY A 84 -0.68 -1.60 9.78
CA GLY A 84 0.14 -1.29 8.62
C GLY A 84 0.72 -2.53 7.97
N PHE A 85 1.58 -2.33 6.99
CA PHE A 85 2.22 -3.43 6.29
C PHE A 85 3.60 -3.02 5.77
N ASN A 86 4.42 -4.03 5.49
CA ASN A 86 5.69 -3.84 4.81
C ASN A 86 5.55 -4.13 3.34
N ILE A 87 6.12 -3.28 2.50
CA ILE A 87 6.33 -3.54 1.09
C ILE A 87 7.80 -3.93 0.89
N GLN A 88 8.07 -4.84 -0.02
CA GLN A 88 9.42 -5.22 -0.42
C GLN A 88 9.57 -4.98 -1.90
N ALA A 89 10.68 -4.37 -2.28
CA ALA A 89 11.01 -4.12 -3.67
C ALA A 89 12.38 -4.70 -3.97
N ARG A 90 12.56 -5.20 -5.17
CA ARG A 90 13.80 -5.85 -5.57
C ARG A 90 14.17 -5.51 -7.00
N CYS A 91 15.45 -5.24 -7.20
CA CYS A 91 16.05 -5.06 -8.52
C CYS A 91 17.21 -6.05 -8.62
N THR A 92 17.27 -6.81 -9.70
CA THR A 92 18.27 -7.88 -9.85
C THR A 92 19.47 -7.47 -10.68
N ARG A 93 19.50 -6.27 -11.20
CA ARG A 93 20.60 -5.82 -12.03
C ARG A 93 21.06 -4.44 -11.59
N ASP A 94 22.32 -4.13 -11.92
CA ASP A 94 22.86 -2.81 -11.72
C ASP A 94 22.16 -1.83 -12.65
N ALA A 95 21.43 -0.89 -12.06
CA ALA A 95 20.73 0.12 -12.82
C ALA A 95 21.57 1.36 -13.07
N GLY A 96 22.76 1.46 -12.49
CA GLY A 96 23.61 2.64 -12.62
C GLY A 96 23.13 3.83 -11.83
N THR A 97 21.86 3.92 -11.56
CA THR A 97 21.23 4.97 -10.74
C THR A 97 20.25 4.31 -9.78
N ASN A 98 19.81 5.05 -8.80
CA ASN A 98 18.84 4.52 -7.83
C ASN A 98 17.45 4.50 -8.48
N PRO A 99 16.88 3.34 -8.76
CA PRO A 99 15.51 3.30 -9.28
C PRO A 99 14.51 3.62 -8.18
N THR A 100 13.45 4.31 -8.55
CA THR A 100 12.35 4.61 -7.66
C THR A 100 11.15 3.75 -8.06
N TYR A 101 10.61 3.04 -7.11
CA TYR A 101 9.42 2.23 -7.30
C TYR A 101 8.25 2.94 -6.65
N SER A 102 7.24 3.25 -7.45
CA SER A 102 6.01 3.88 -6.95
C SER A 102 4.91 2.83 -6.91
N TYR A 103 4.08 2.90 -5.91
CA TYR A 103 3.01 1.92 -5.77
C TYR A 103 1.79 2.52 -5.10
N SER A 104 0.64 1.98 -5.48
CA SER A 104 -0.63 2.24 -4.82
C SER A 104 -1.10 0.94 -4.18
N TRP A 105 -1.83 1.06 -3.10
CA TRP A 105 -2.26 -0.11 -2.36
C TRP A 105 -3.67 0.09 -1.82
N LEU A 106 -4.31 -1.04 -1.54
CA LEU A 106 -5.65 -1.13 -0.99
C LEU A 106 -5.60 -2.14 0.13
N ALA A 107 -6.17 -1.82 1.27
CA ALA A 107 -6.29 -2.74 2.39
C ALA A 107 -7.75 -2.88 2.79
N VAL A 108 -8.16 -4.11 3.08
CA VAL A 108 -9.53 -4.41 3.48
C VAL A 108 -9.52 -5.28 4.73
N GLU A 109 -10.61 -5.21 5.48
CA GLU A 109 -10.83 -6.12 6.61
C GLU A 109 -11.04 -7.52 6.05
N LYS A 110 -10.29 -8.45 6.60
CA LYS A 110 -10.37 -9.84 6.17
C LYS A 110 -11.65 -10.51 6.63
#